data_ae7c043306a4ed385506d347bb2e8b35
#
_entry.id   ae7c043306a4ed385506d347bb2e8b35
#
_cell.length_a   1.000
_cell.length_b   1.000
_cell.length_c   1.000
_cell.angle_alpha   90.00
_cell.angle_beta   90.00
_cell.angle_gamma   90.00
#
_symmetry.space_group_name_H-M   'P 1'
#
loop_
_entity.id
_entity.type
_entity.pdbx_description
1 polymer ?
#
loop_
_entity_poly.entity_id
_entity_poly.type
_entity_poly.pdbx_seq_one_letter_code
_entity_poly.pdbx_strand_id
1 'polypeptide(L)'
;LLSLSGYIEDSGLDDLKNFFEEKIFPTKNLIDQGDYKLNQLSNIGVLEIKSLLSAKMIYAHEAGIDVTIDIPDRVDGFSIDTVDLARVLGIFLDNAIEAALETEQPQMGLNILQNQAGVSIIISNRFLDNGAGLHKLKQKGFSTKTGHQGIGLSNAQKIIRSYDHVLLETTIQCGCFIQHMELAARKE
;
A
#
# COMPACT_ATOMS: atom_id res chain seq x y z
N LEU A 1 -8.35 13.69 10.91
CA LEU A 1 -9.04 12.41 11.04
C LEU A 1 -10.35 12.64 11.80
N LEU A 2 -11.36 13.18 11.12
CA LEU A 2 -12.74 13.01 11.54
C LEU A 2 -13.03 11.53 11.31
N SER A 3 -13.10 10.80 12.41
CA SER A 3 -13.24 9.36 12.40
C SER A 3 -14.56 8.97 11.73
N LEU A 4 -14.50 8.02 10.81
CA LEU A 4 -15.67 7.29 10.28
C LEU A 4 -16.63 6.82 11.40
N SER A 5 -16.14 6.63 12.63
CA SER A 5 -16.95 6.27 13.79
C SER A 5 -17.97 7.35 14.19
N GLY A 6 -17.65 8.65 14.04
CA GLY A 6 -18.61 9.72 14.32
C GLY A 6 -19.74 9.84 13.29
N TYR A 7 -19.52 9.35 12.05
CA TYR A 7 -20.55 9.33 11.00
C TYR A 7 -21.48 8.13 11.14
N ILE A 8 -21.01 7.03 11.74
CA ILE A 8 -21.79 5.79 11.91
C ILE A 8 -22.80 5.90 13.07
N GLU A 9 -22.54 6.76 14.05
CA GLU A 9 -23.41 6.91 15.24
C GLU A 9 -24.61 7.86 15.02
N ASP A 10 -24.56 8.79 14.06
CA ASP A 10 -25.57 9.87 13.94
C ASP A 10 -26.24 9.99 12.55
N SER A 11 -25.76 9.33 11.51
CA SER A 11 -26.35 9.38 10.18
C SER A 11 -26.76 7.99 9.70
N GLY A 12 -27.99 7.89 9.21
CA GLY A 12 -28.52 6.64 8.67
C GLY A 12 -27.72 6.14 7.47
N LEU A 13 -27.92 4.87 7.10
CA LEU A 13 -27.29 4.19 5.95
C LEU A 13 -27.34 5.01 4.64
N ASP A 14 -28.34 5.87 4.50
CA ASP A 14 -28.53 6.72 3.31
C ASP A 14 -27.53 7.89 3.26
N ASP A 15 -27.14 8.47 4.39
CA ASP A 15 -26.12 9.53 4.42
C ASP A 15 -24.73 8.98 4.20
N LEU A 16 -24.45 7.76 4.69
CA LEU A 16 -23.21 7.03 4.38
C LEU A 16 -23.17 6.69 2.89
N LYS A 17 -24.27 6.26 2.31
CA LYS A 17 -24.40 5.97 0.89
C LYS A 17 -24.21 7.23 0.05
N ASN A 18 -24.84 8.34 0.42
CA ASN A 18 -24.68 9.63 -0.24
C ASN A 18 -23.25 10.15 -0.11
N PHE A 19 -22.60 10.00 1.04
CA PHE A 19 -21.16 10.33 1.21
C PHE A 19 -20.28 9.49 0.27
N PHE A 20 -20.56 8.19 0.16
CA PHE A 20 -19.86 7.33 -0.80
C PHE A 20 -20.18 7.76 -2.25
N GLU A 21 -21.44 8.06 -2.57
CA GLU A 21 -21.85 8.47 -3.91
C GLU A 21 -21.33 9.86 -4.30
N GLU A 22 -21.29 10.83 -3.40
CA GLU A 22 -20.83 12.19 -3.71
C GLU A 22 -19.31 12.40 -3.60
N LYS A 23 -18.65 11.70 -2.69
CA LYS A 23 -17.22 11.91 -2.40
C LYS A 23 -16.31 10.81 -2.94
N ILE A 24 -16.80 9.58 -3.01
CA ILE A 24 -16.00 8.42 -3.40
C ILE A 24 -16.37 7.95 -4.83
N PHE A 25 -17.64 8.06 -5.24
CA PHE A 25 -18.05 7.69 -6.60
C PHE A 25 -17.64 8.65 -7.72
N PRO A 26 -17.37 9.95 -7.54
CA PRO A 26 -16.71 10.72 -8.59
C PRO A 26 -15.36 10.12 -8.98
N THR A 27 -14.71 9.43 -8.04
CA THR A 27 -13.51 8.62 -8.27
C THR A 27 -13.77 7.42 -9.18
N LYS A 28 -14.99 6.88 -9.22
CA LYS A 28 -15.38 5.82 -10.16
C LYS A 28 -15.37 6.31 -11.62
N ASN A 29 -15.73 7.57 -11.85
CA ASN A 29 -15.64 8.19 -13.17
C ASN A 29 -14.19 8.46 -13.61
N LEU A 30 -13.25 8.65 -12.67
CA LEU A 30 -11.83 8.71 -12.95
C LEU A 30 -11.28 7.31 -13.31
N ILE A 31 -11.80 6.25 -12.67
CA ILE A 31 -11.49 4.86 -13.00
C ILE A 31 -12.04 4.49 -14.39
N ASP A 32 -13.25 4.97 -14.75
CA ASP A 32 -13.89 4.66 -16.03
C ASP A 32 -13.36 5.51 -17.22
N GLN A 33 -12.75 6.67 -16.98
CA GLN A 33 -12.38 7.61 -18.05
C GLN A 33 -10.90 7.65 -18.44
N GLY A 34 -10.02 6.83 -17.89
CA GLY A 34 -8.67 6.91 -18.42
C GLY A 34 -7.52 6.23 -17.73
N ASP A 35 -7.66 5.65 -16.57
CA ASP A 35 -6.53 4.96 -15.99
C ASP A 35 -6.77 3.45 -15.94
N TYR A 36 -6.44 2.79 -17.07
CA TYR A 36 -6.34 1.34 -17.19
C TYR A 36 -5.56 0.71 -16.02
N LYS A 37 -4.66 1.48 -15.41
CA LYS A 37 -3.83 1.09 -14.27
C LYS A 37 -4.66 0.81 -13.01
N LEU A 38 -5.63 1.69 -12.66
CA LEU A 38 -6.48 1.52 -11.46
C LEU A 38 -7.49 0.38 -11.59
N ASN A 39 -7.87 0.01 -12.83
CA ASN A 39 -8.80 -1.09 -13.08
C ASN A 39 -8.26 -2.45 -12.58
N GLN A 40 -6.95 -2.62 -12.52
CA GLN A 40 -6.33 -3.86 -12.04
C GLN A 40 -6.57 -4.12 -10.55
N LEU A 41 -6.92 -3.10 -9.75
CA LEU A 41 -7.33 -3.28 -8.36
C LEU A 41 -8.64 -4.09 -8.23
N SER A 42 -9.44 -4.20 -9.30
CA SER A 42 -10.61 -5.09 -9.34
C SER A 42 -10.24 -6.56 -9.17
N ASN A 43 -9.00 -6.93 -9.48
CA ASN A 43 -8.48 -8.29 -9.33
C ASN A 43 -8.24 -8.68 -7.85
N ILE A 44 -8.29 -7.73 -6.92
CA ILE A 44 -8.23 -8.05 -5.48
C ILE A 44 -9.63 -8.42 -4.98
N GLY A 45 -9.79 -9.68 -4.53
CA GLY A 45 -11.05 -10.23 -4.03
C GLY A 45 -11.33 -9.86 -2.56
N VAL A 46 -10.28 -9.62 -1.75
CA VAL A 46 -10.41 -9.24 -0.32
C VAL A 46 -10.78 -7.76 -0.23
N LEU A 47 -12.01 -7.46 0.18
CA LEU A 47 -12.59 -6.12 0.13
C LEU A 47 -11.80 -5.08 0.91
N GLU A 48 -11.34 -5.43 2.11
CA GLU A 48 -10.60 -4.54 3.00
C GLU A 48 -9.26 -4.13 2.37
N ILE A 49 -8.56 -5.09 1.78
CA ILE A 49 -7.28 -4.84 1.10
C ILE A 49 -7.51 -4.05 -0.18
N LYS A 50 -8.52 -4.40 -0.98
CA LYS A 50 -8.91 -3.64 -2.16
C LYS A 50 -9.21 -2.19 -1.83
N SER A 51 -10.00 -1.94 -0.79
CA SER A 51 -10.38 -0.59 -0.36
C SER A 51 -9.18 0.22 0.08
N LEU A 52 -8.27 -0.38 0.87
CA LEU A 52 -7.02 0.25 1.29
C LEU A 52 -6.15 0.63 0.08
N LEU A 53 -5.89 -0.33 -0.80
CA LEU A 53 -5.06 -0.11 -1.99
C LEU A 53 -5.66 0.98 -2.88
N SER A 54 -6.97 0.93 -3.14
CA SER A 54 -7.66 1.93 -3.95
C SER A 54 -7.50 3.33 -3.36
N ALA A 55 -7.76 3.51 -2.07
CA ALA A 55 -7.63 4.80 -1.41
C ALA A 55 -6.19 5.35 -1.47
N LYS A 56 -5.18 4.49 -1.27
CA LYS A 56 -3.77 4.91 -1.31
C LYS A 56 -3.29 5.23 -2.73
N MET A 57 -3.68 4.44 -3.74
CA MET A 57 -3.30 4.67 -5.12
C MET A 57 -3.95 5.93 -5.69
N ILE A 58 -5.22 6.17 -5.38
CA ILE A 58 -5.92 7.39 -5.75
C ILE A 58 -5.25 8.61 -5.12
N TYR A 59 -4.99 8.55 -3.81
CA TYR A 59 -4.31 9.63 -3.10
C TYR A 59 -2.92 9.93 -3.70
N ALA A 60 -2.14 8.90 -4.02
CA ALA A 60 -0.83 9.06 -4.65
C ALA A 60 -0.94 9.75 -6.02
N HIS A 61 -1.90 9.31 -6.84
CA HIS A 61 -2.16 9.89 -8.16
C HIS A 61 -2.59 11.36 -8.06
N GLU A 62 -3.53 11.70 -7.17
CA GLU A 62 -3.98 13.07 -6.93
C GLU A 62 -2.87 13.97 -6.40
N ALA A 63 -1.91 13.40 -5.66
CA ALA A 63 -0.72 14.12 -5.19
C ALA A 63 0.35 14.31 -6.27
N GLY A 64 0.12 13.86 -7.51
CA GLY A 64 1.02 14.04 -8.66
C GLY A 64 2.10 12.96 -8.80
N ILE A 65 1.94 11.80 -8.14
CA ILE A 65 2.85 10.67 -8.30
C ILE A 65 2.44 9.88 -9.57
N ASP A 66 3.40 9.55 -10.43
CA ASP A 66 3.17 8.59 -11.52
C ASP A 66 3.07 7.18 -10.92
N VAL A 67 1.83 6.68 -10.84
CA VAL A 67 1.51 5.40 -10.23
C VAL A 67 1.42 4.32 -11.29
N THR A 68 2.09 3.19 -11.06
CA THR A 68 1.93 1.96 -11.85
C THR A 68 1.34 0.86 -10.98
N ILE A 69 0.36 0.14 -11.53
CA ILE A 69 -0.27 -1.02 -10.87
C ILE A 69 -0.22 -2.20 -11.83
N ASP A 70 0.25 -3.34 -11.34
CA ASP A 70 0.29 -4.59 -12.09
C ASP A 70 -0.21 -5.74 -11.22
N ILE A 71 -1.46 -6.14 -11.47
CA ILE A 71 -2.17 -7.24 -10.78
C ILE A 71 -2.86 -8.05 -11.86
N PRO A 72 -2.11 -8.90 -12.60
CA PRO A 72 -2.63 -9.59 -13.77
C PRO A 72 -3.70 -10.64 -13.44
N ASP A 73 -3.55 -11.29 -12.29
CA ASP A 73 -4.41 -12.39 -11.87
C ASP A 73 -5.29 -12.00 -10.69
N ARG A 74 -6.42 -12.71 -10.56
CA ARG A 74 -7.32 -12.53 -9.42
C ARG A 74 -6.70 -13.11 -8.15
N VAL A 75 -6.72 -12.33 -7.08
CA VAL A 75 -6.22 -12.69 -5.74
C VAL A 75 -7.38 -12.71 -4.77
N ASP A 76 -7.91 -13.91 -4.46
CA ASP A 76 -9.09 -14.08 -3.62
C ASP A 76 -8.76 -14.21 -2.12
N GLY A 77 -7.48 -14.31 -1.76
CA GLY A 77 -7.06 -14.43 -0.37
C GLY A 77 -5.57 -14.24 -0.17
N PHE A 78 -5.18 -14.01 1.07
CA PHE A 78 -3.80 -13.90 1.51
C PHE A 78 -3.58 -14.84 2.69
N SER A 79 -2.40 -15.46 2.77
CA SER A 79 -2.07 -16.40 3.85
C SER A 79 -1.74 -15.75 5.20
N ILE A 80 -2.02 -14.48 5.36
CA ILE A 80 -1.83 -13.65 6.56
C ILE A 80 -3.19 -13.09 7.01
N ASP A 81 -3.34 -12.75 8.29
CA ASP A 81 -4.52 -12.06 8.79
C ASP A 81 -4.77 -10.74 8.04
N THR A 82 -6.02 -10.47 7.67
CA THR A 82 -6.38 -9.31 6.84
C THR A 82 -6.07 -7.97 7.52
N VAL A 83 -6.24 -7.87 8.85
CA VAL A 83 -5.95 -6.64 9.60
C VAL A 83 -4.44 -6.42 9.68
N ASP A 84 -3.67 -7.46 9.90
CA ASP A 84 -2.21 -7.40 9.93
C ASP A 84 -1.65 -7.05 8.55
N LEU A 85 -2.19 -7.65 7.48
CA LEU A 85 -1.81 -7.28 6.11
C LEU A 85 -2.14 -5.83 5.81
N ALA A 86 -3.35 -5.37 6.15
CA ALA A 86 -3.76 -3.99 5.94
C ALA A 86 -2.83 -3.00 6.68
N ARG A 87 -2.43 -3.31 7.91
CA ARG A 87 -1.46 -2.49 8.67
C ARG A 87 -0.10 -2.43 8.00
N VAL A 88 0.42 -3.58 7.56
CA VAL A 88 1.73 -3.65 6.89
C VAL A 88 1.70 -2.87 5.58
N LEU A 89 0.70 -3.12 4.73
CA LEU A 89 0.53 -2.42 3.45
C LEU A 89 0.31 -0.92 3.65
N GLY A 90 -0.49 -0.52 4.63
CA GLY A 90 -0.68 0.89 4.99
C GLY A 90 0.64 1.59 5.28
N ILE A 91 1.49 0.98 6.13
CA ILE A 91 2.81 1.52 6.47
C ILE A 91 3.72 1.61 5.23
N PHE A 92 3.76 0.56 4.41
CA PHE A 92 4.63 0.54 3.23
C PHE A 92 4.21 1.57 2.19
N LEU A 93 2.90 1.67 1.92
CA LEU A 93 2.36 2.63 0.96
C LEU A 93 2.53 4.07 1.43
N ASP A 94 2.30 4.37 2.71
CA ASP A 94 2.54 5.71 3.26
C ASP A 94 4.01 6.11 3.12
N ASN A 95 4.93 5.21 3.46
CA ASN A 95 6.36 5.46 3.28
C ASN A 95 6.73 5.68 1.81
N ALA A 96 6.15 4.88 0.89
CA ALA A 96 6.42 4.98 -0.54
C ALA A 96 5.91 6.32 -1.11
N ILE A 97 4.68 6.72 -0.76
CA ILE A 97 4.08 7.98 -1.19
C ILE A 97 4.90 9.16 -0.68
N GLU A 98 5.20 9.18 0.61
CA GLU A 98 5.96 10.26 1.21
C GLU A 98 7.35 10.40 0.60
N ALA A 99 8.09 9.29 0.41
CA ALA A 99 9.41 9.32 -0.18
C ALA A 99 9.40 9.71 -1.67
N ALA A 100 8.39 9.28 -2.43
CA ALA A 100 8.23 9.66 -3.82
C ALA A 100 8.00 11.17 -3.97
N LEU A 101 7.17 11.78 -3.13
CA LEU A 101 6.86 13.21 -3.15
C LEU A 101 8.07 14.11 -2.84
N GLU A 102 9.12 13.59 -2.22
CA GLU A 102 10.37 14.32 -2.00
C GLU A 102 11.24 14.41 -3.27
N THR A 103 10.91 13.66 -4.33
CA THR A 103 11.70 13.61 -5.58
C THR A 103 11.17 14.58 -6.65
N GLU A 104 12.03 14.98 -7.58
CA GLU A 104 11.63 15.84 -8.72
C GLU A 104 10.68 15.11 -9.69
N GLN A 105 10.76 13.80 -9.77
CA GLN A 105 9.93 12.96 -10.62
C GLN A 105 9.28 11.87 -9.73
N PRO A 106 8.18 12.19 -9.03
CA PRO A 106 7.52 11.27 -8.14
C PRO A 106 6.99 10.04 -8.90
N GLN A 107 7.46 8.85 -8.51
CA GLN A 107 7.03 7.60 -9.13
C GLN A 107 6.88 6.51 -8.06
N MET A 108 5.83 5.69 -8.18
CA MET A 108 5.66 4.48 -7.38
C MET A 108 5.00 3.36 -8.17
N GLY A 109 5.26 2.12 -7.75
CA GLY A 109 4.69 0.92 -8.33
C GLY A 109 4.11 -0.02 -7.28
N LEU A 110 3.00 -0.65 -7.62
CA LEU A 110 2.38 -1.75 -6.88
C LEU A 110 2.21 -2.95 -7.81
N ASN A 111 2.88 -4.06 -7.48
CA ASN A 111 2.73 -5.31 -8.22
C ASN A 111 2.26 -6.39 -7.25
N ILE A 112 1.21 -7.12 -7.61
CA ILE A 112 0.70 -8.27 -6.84
C ILE A 112 0.54 -9.44 -7.79
N LEU A 113 1.33 -10.48 -7.56
CA LEU A 113 1.40 -11.66 -8.41
C LEU A 113 0.98 -12.89 -7.60
N GLN A 114 0.05 -13.67 -8.13
CA GLN A 114 -0.37 -14.93 -7.52
C GLN A 114 0.16 -16.09 -8.35
N ASN A 115 0.69 -17.10 -7.66
CA ASN A 115 1.11 -18.36 -8.27
C ASN A 115 0.83 -19.53 -7.31
N GLN A 116 1.23 -20.75 -7.71
CA GLN A 116 1.04 -21.95 -6.89
C GLN A 116 1.80 -21.91 -5.55
N ALA A 117 2.87 -21.14 -5.45
CA ALA A 117 3.66 -21.02 -4.22
C ALA A 117 3.07 -20.01 -3.24
N GLY A 118 2.18 -19.12 -3.69
CA GLY A 118 1.55 -18.09 -2.87
C GLY A 118 1.37 -16.76 -3.58
N VAL A 119 1.39 -15.67 -2.81
CA VAL A 119 1.22 -14.30 -3.31
C VAL A 119 2.48 -13.50 -3.06
N SER A 120 2.97 -12.82 -4.09
CA SER A 120 4.08 -11.88 -4.04
C SER A 120 3.54 -10.45 -4.15
N ILE A 121 3.90 -9.58 -3.21
CA ILE A 121 3.52 -8.16 -3.17
C ILE A 121 4.79 -7.33 -3.26
N ILE A 122 4.89 -6.47 -4.27
CA ILE A 122 6.04 -5.60 -4.48
C ILE A 122 5.56 -4.15 -4.49
N ILE A 123 6.10 -3.35 -3.59
CA ILE A 123 5.89 -1.90 -3.54
C ILE A 123 7.23 -1.25 -3.84
N SER A 124 7.27 -0.40 -4.85
CA SER A 124 8.47 0.32 -5.26
C SER A 124 8.19 1.82 -5.33
N ASN A 125 9.18 2.65 -5.02
CA ASN A 125 9.07 4.09 -5.17
C ASN A 125 10.43 4.71 -5.46
N ARG A 126 10.42 5.84 -6.16
CA ARG A 126 11.58 6.72 -6.17
C ARG A 126 11.80 7.35 -4.80
N PHE A 127 13.05 7.63 -4.48
CA PHE A 127 13.40 8.31 -3.24
C PHE A 127 14.68 9.13 -3.45
N LEU A 128 14.89 10.14 -2.59
CA LEU A 128 16.14 10.89 -2.58
C LEU A 128 17.19 10.07 -1.84
N ASP A 129 18.21 9.59 -2.58
CA ASP A 129 19.35 8.93 -1.97
C ASP A 129 20.30 9.99 -1.36
N ASN A 130 20.17 10.18 -0.05
CA ASN A 130 21.06 11.06 0.72
C ASN A 130 22.33 10.36 1.21
N GLY A 131 22.69 9.22 0.63
CA GLY A 131 23.89 8.44 0.99
C GLY A 131 23.79 7.68 2.32
N ALA A 132 22.59 7.60 2.91
CA ALA A 132 22.42 6.93 4.20
C ALA A 132 22.60 5.39 4.13
N GLY A 133 22.46 4.82 2.94
CA GLY A 133 22.56 3.38 2.71
C GLY A 133 21.42 2.57 3.33
N LEU A 134 21.13 1.41 2.75
CA LEU A 134 20.03 0.53 3.16
C LEU A 134 20.11 0.11 4.64
N HIS A 135 21.31 -0.07 5.17
CA HIS A 135 21.52 -0.50 6.55
C HIS A 135 20.99 0.51 7.57
N LYS A 136 21.18 1.81 7.32
CA LYS A 136 20.66 2.88 8.19
C LYS A 136 19.14 3.01 8.08
N LEU A 137 18.59 2.86 6.86
CA LEU A 137 17.13 2.91 6.64
C LEU A 137 16.36 1.77 7.35
N LYS A 138 17.03 0.64 7.61
CA LYS A 138 16.47 -0.50 8.36
C LYS A 138 16.64 -0.38 9.89
N GLN A 139 17.40 0.58 10.40
CA GLN A 139 17.62 0.73 11.85
C GLN A 139 16.35 1.27 12.54
N LYS A 140 16.02 0.67 13.70
CA LYS A 140 14.91 1.11 14.53
C LYS A 140 15.12 2.58 14.97
N GLY A 141 14.13 3.43 14.71
CA GLY A 141 14.20 4.85 15.08
C GLY A 141 14.93 5.72 14.04
N PHE A 142 15.42 5.15 12.93
CA PHE A 142 15.95 5.94 11.84
C PHE A 142 14.78 6.48 10.99
N SER A 143 14.69 7.79 10.93
CA SER A 143 13.81 8.53 10.04
C SER A 143 14.62 9.65 9.42
N THR A 144 14.55 9.82 8.13
CA THR A 144 15.12 11.00 7.45
C THR A 144 14.28 12.27 7.71
N LYS A 145 13.15 12.12 8.43
CA LYS A 145 12.16 13.17 8.64
C LYS A 145 12.24 13.74 10.04
N THR A 146 12.24 15.07 10.14
CA THR A 146 12.08 15.82 11.38
C THR A 146 10.67 15.56 11.94
N GLY A 147 10.58 14.93 13.13
CA GLY A 147 9.32 14.68 13.83
C GLY A 147 8.70 13.30 13.69
N HIS A 148 9.23 12.41 12.84
CA HIS A 148 8.77 11.03 12.73
C HIS A 148 9.74 10.08 13.43
N GLN A 149 9.23 9.24 14.35
CA GLN A 149 10.05 8.37 15.20
C GLN A 149 10.61 7.13 14.50
N GLY A 150 10.51 6.98 13.17
CA GLY A 150 10.99 5.79 12.45
C GLY A 150 10.38 4.46 12.94
N ILE A 151 9.18 4.49 13.52
CA ILE A 151 8.54 3.35 14.18
C ILE A 151 7.76 2.51 13.17
N GLY A 152 7.33 3.09 12.05
CA GLY A 152 6.45 2.42 11.08
C GLY A 152 7.04 1.13 10.54
N LEU A 153 8.20 1.18 9.90
CA LEU A 153 8.85 0.00 9.33
C LEU A 153 9.19 -1.06 10.39
N SER A 154 9.58 -0.64 11.60
CA SER A 154 9.86 -1.56 12.70
C SER A 154 8.59 -2.29 13.18
N ASN A 155 7.43 -1.63 13.13
CA ASN A 155 6.14 -2.25 13.47
C ASN A 155 5.70 -3.22 12.38
N ALA A 156 5.80 -2.85 11.10
CA ALA A 156 5.54 -3.75 9.98
C ALA A 156 6.41 -5.01 10.07
N GLN A 157 7.71 -4.86 10.34
CA GLN A 157 8.63 -6.00 10.50
C GLN A 157 8.24 -6.91 11.69
N LYS A 158 7.75 -6.35 12.81
CA LYS A 158 7.28 -7.17 13.94
C LYS A 158 6.06 -8.00 13.57
N ILE A 159 5.10 -7.40 12.84
CA ILE A 159 3.93 -8.13 12.34
C ILE A 159 4.38 -9.26 11.42
N ILE A 160 5.22 -8.95 10.42
CA ILE A 160 5.69 -9.95 9.45
C ILE A 160 6.41 -11.10 10.14
N ARG A 161 7.27 -10.83 11.13
CA ARG A 161 8.00 -11.87 11.88
C ARG A 161 7.12 -12.79 12.71
N SER A 162 5.85 -12.47 12.95
CA SER A 162 4.91 -13.38 13.60
C SER A 162 4.34 -14.46 12.65
N TYR A 163 4.71 -14.41 11.36
CA TYR A 163 4.30 -15.34 10.33
C TYR A 163 5.52 -16.03 9.70
N ASP A 164 5.76 -17.29 10.02
CA ASP A 164 6.94 -18.05 9.53
C ASP A 164 6.94 -18.25 8.00
N HIS A 165 5.79 -18.12 7.36
CA HIS A 165 5.58 -18.28 5.93
C HIS A 165 5.53 -16.94 5.16
N VAL A 166 5.84 -15.83 5.83
CA VAL A 166 5.91 -14.50 5.21
C VAL A 166 7.36 -14.01 5.21
N LEU A 167 7.88 -13.73 4.04
CA LEU A 167 9.22 -13.19 3.86
C LEU A 167 9.15 -11.73 3.40
N LEU A 168 10.01 -10.89 3.93
CA LEU A 168 10.19 -9.50 3.51
C LEU A 168 11.62 -9.26 3.09
N GLU A 169 11.81 -8.89 1.84
CA GLU A 169 13.04 -8.35 1.32
C GLU A 169 12.91 -6.85 1.07
N THR A 170 13.94 -6.09 1.38
CA THR A 170 14.01 -4.67 1.08
C THR A 170 15.32 -4.40 0.35
N THR A 171 15.22 -3.81 -0.84
CA THR A 171 16.36 -3.51 -1.70
C THR A 171 16.32 -2.08 -2.21
N ILE A 172 17.48 -1.57 -2.63
CA ILE A 172 17.59 -0.33 -3.39
C ILE A 172 18.23 -0.69 -4.72
N GLN A 173 17.52 -0.40 -5.81
CA GLN A 173 17.99 -0.68 -7.15
C GLN A 173 17.58 0.45 -8.10
N CYS A 174 18.50 0.93 -8.93
CA CYS A 174 18.24 1.94 -9.96
C CYS A 174 17.54 3.21 -9.42
N GLY A 175 17.86 3.65 -8.19
CA GLY A 175 17.26 4.84 -7.57
C GLY A 175 15.84 4.61 -7.07
N CYS A 176 15.41 3.36 -6.96
CA CYS A 176 14.13 2.95 -6.37
C CYS A 176 14.34 2.19 -5.07
N PHE A 177 13.54 2.50 -4.08
CA PHE A 177 13.37 1.70 -2.86
C PHE A 177 12.30 0.65 -3.13
N ILE A 178 12.60 -0.61 -2.87
CA ILE A 178 11.72 -1.75 -3.21
C ILE A 178 11.49 -2.57 -1.94
N GLN A 179 10.24 -2.79 -1.62
CA GLN A 179 9.79 -3.72 -0.60
C GLN A 179 9.08 -4.89 -1.28
N HIS A 180 9.64 -6.07 -1.14
CA HIS A 180 9.11 -7.31 -1.69
C HIS A 180 8.69 -8.22 -0.56
N MET A 181 7.41 -8.53 -0.47
CA MET A 181 6.82 -9.42 0.52
C MET A 181 6.25 -10.65 -0.17
N GLU A 182 6.74 -11.81 0.23
CA GLU A 182 6.24 -13.12 -0.22
C GLU A 182 5.40 -13.77 0.88
N LEU A 183 4.18 -14.12 0.54
CA LEU A 183 3.24 -14.85 1.38
C LEU A 183 3.09 -16.26 0.81
N ALA A 184 3.83 -17.24 1.36
CA ALA A 184 3.74 -18.61 0.89
C ALA A 184 2.35 -19.19 1.16
N ALA A 185 1.86 -20.04 0.26
CA ALA A 185 0.61 -20.76 0.45
C ALA A 185 0.72 -21.61 1.75
N ARG A 186 -0.33 -21.60 2.57
CA ARG A 186 -0.37 -22.51 3.74
C ARG A 186 -0.42 -23.94 3.21
N LYS A 187 0.53 -24.76 3.65
CA LYS A 187 0.41 -26.20 3.46
C LYS A 187 -0.72 -26.66 4.39
N GLU A 188 -1.77 -27.23 3.81
CA GLU A 188 -2.79 -27.96 4.56
C GLU A 188 -2.19 -29.14 5.32
#